data_09d18738bd56e97505f656f97047dbf6
#
_entry.id   09d18738bd56e97505f656f97047dbf6
#
_cell.length_a   1.000
_cell.length_b   1.000
_cell.length_c   1.000
_cell.angle_alpha   90.00
_cell.angle_beta   90.00
_cell.angle_gamma   90.00
#
_symmetry.space_group_name_H-M   'P 1'
#
loop_
_entity.id
_entity.type
_entity.pdbx_description
1 polymer ?
#
loop_
_entity_poly.entity_id
_entity_poly.type
_entity_poly.pdbx_seq_one_letter_code
_entity_poly.pdbx_strand_id
1 'polypeptide(L)'
;MSNGLNLPFAGTFATDAQVVFSITNPANPPSPTTLHPVITAIAGNAVKGVGVSGTSQTGSGVAGNSNSGVGVFGSSQASDGVVGLCTSNAHAGVSATNDSGGFGVWARGTPGGHFESGSSDGVVGLCASNAHAGVSATNDSGGFGVWARGTPAGHFEGDVTINGNLTMLSGGDVILSDFAEGFDIADAEVEPGTVMAIDQEGTLRPSNHPYDKRVAGVVSGAGNYRPAIVLGEQRGNHRPIALVGKVYCKVDARNAAIEIGDLLTTSATFGHAMKAQDPVSAFGAVIGKALKPLKEGQGLIPILVALQ
;
A
#
# COMPACT_ATOMS: atom_id res chain seq x y z
N MET A 1 41.20 -52.84 -9.09
CA MET A 1 42.24 -52.16 -8.33
C MET A 1 42.20 -50.71 -8.72
N SER A 2 41.75 -49.83 -7.85
CA SER A 2 41.73 -48.41 -8.12
C SER A 2 43.12 -47.86 -7.81
N ASN A 3 43.91 -47.52 -8.83
CA ASN A 3 45.11 -46.73 -8.66
C ASN A 3 44.74 -45.30 -8.28
N GLY A 4 44.41 -45.07 -6.99
CA GLY A 4 44.26 -43.74 -6.46
C GLY A 4 45.60 -43.05 -6.44
N LEU A 5 45.78 -41.97 -7.14
CA LEU A 5 46.93 -41.09 -7.03
C LEU A 5 46.85 -40.39 -5.66
N ASN A 6 47.67 -40.87 -4.71
CA ASN A 6 47.73 -40.32 -3.38
C ASN A 6 48.80 -39.19 -3.37
N LEU A 7 48.40 -37.98 -3.69
CA LEU A 7 49.27 -36.81 -3.65
C LEU A 7 49.01 -36.02 -2.38
N PRO A 8 49.89 -36.03 -1.37
CA PRO A 8 49.93 -34.93 -0.41
C PRO A 8 50.56 -33.74 -1.11
N PHE A 9 49.76 -32.98 -1.84
CA PHE A 9 50.21 -31.75 -2.48
C PHE A 9 50.02 -30.60 -1.49
N ALA A 10 51.08 -30.17 -0.85
CA ALA A 10 51.17 -28.93 -0.12
C ALA A 10 52.10 -28.00 -0.89
N GLY A 11 51.56 -27.19 -1.78
CA GLY A 11 52.29 -26.22 -2.57
C GLY A 11 51.65 -24.85 -2.54
N THR A 12 52.44 -23.80 -2.33
CA THR A 12 52.06 -22.40 -2.51
C THR A 12 52.54 -21.98 -3.87
N PHE A 13 51.63 -21.60 -4.76
CA PHE A 13 51.96 -20.98 -6.04
C PHE A 13 51.79 -19.48 -5.92
N ALA A 14 52.89 -18.74 -5.99
CA ALA A 14 52.90 -17.31 -6.14
C ALA A 14 53.08 -17.00 -7.65
N THR A 15 52.02 -16.91 -8.40
CA THR A 15 52.11 -16.53 -9.81
C THR A 15 50.89 -15.71 -10.24
N ASP A 16 51.10 -14.81 -11.18
CA ASP A 16 50.03 -14.11 -11.91
C ASP A 16 49.36 -15.01 -12.96
N ALA A 17 49.51 -16.33 -12.87
CA ALA A 17 48.95 -17.29 -13.81
C ALA A 17 47.42 -17.35 -13.69
N GLN A 18 46.72 -17.28 -14.83
CA GLN A 18 45.25 -17.30 -14.91
C GLN A 18 44.61 -18.64 -14.47
N VAL A 19 45.31 -19.76 -14.60
CA VAL A 19 44.87 -21.09 -14.14
C VAL A 19 46.07 -21.84 -13.54
N VAL A 20 46.04 -22.13 -12.24
CA VAL A 20 47.10 -22.89 -11.53
C VAL A 20 46.84 -24.38 -11.56
N PHE A 21 45.58 -24.82 -11.49
CA PHE A 21 45.20 -26.22 -11.50
C PHE A 21 43.83 -26.39 -12.16
N SER A 22 43.71 -27.28 -13.15
CA SER A 22 42.48 -27.59 -13.83
C SER A 22 42.21 -29.09 -13.87
N ILE A 23 41.02 -29.50 -13.45
CA ILE A 23 40.52 -30.85 -13.70
C ILE A 23 39.37 -30.76 -14.65
N THR A 24 39.49 -31.35 -15.84
CA THR A 24 38.48 -31.42 -16.85
C THR A 24 38.02 -32.89 -16.99
N ASN A 25 36.71 -33.11 -16.92
CA ASN A 25 36.14 -34.41 -17.26
C ASN A 25 35.42 -34.32 -18.64
N PRO A 26 36.05 -34.73 -19.70
CA PRO A 26 35.53 -34.59 -21.06
C PRO A 26 34.52 -35.67 -21.46
N ALA A 27 34.09 -36.54 -20.52
CA ALA A 27 33.24 -37.66 -20.83
C ALA A 27 31.89 -37.19 -21.46
N ASN A 28 31.80 -37.40 -22.75
CA ASN A 28 30.55 -37.32 -23.50
C ASN A 28 29.86 -38.71 -23.35
N PRO A 29 28.67 -38.83 -22.79
CA PRO A 29 28.02 -40.13 -22.61
C PRO A 29 27.63 -40.69 -23.98
N PRO A 30 28.10 -41.86 -24.32
CA PRO A 30 27.61 -42.57 -25.52
C PRO A 30 26.31 -43.30 -25.16
N SER A 31 25.24 -42.94 -25.85
CA SER A 31 24.01 -43.76 -25.97
C SER A 31 22.87 -43.52 -24.95
N PRO A 32 21.61 -43.46 -25.44
CA PRO A 32 20.45 -43.02 -24.64
C PRO A 32 19.75 -44.11 -23.82
N THR A 33 20.39 -45.21 -23.47
CA THR A 33 19.73 -46.36 -22.83
C THR A 33 20.26 -46.78 -21.46
N THR A 34 21.19 -46.04 -20.84
CA THR A 34 21.66 -46.34 -19.51
C THR A 34 21.45 -45.15 -18.59
N LEU A 35 20.94 -45.42 -17.39
CA LEU A 35 20.93 -44.46 -16.24
C LEU A 35 22.23 -43.67 -16.24
N HIS A 36 22.17 -42.39 -16.43
CA HIS A 36 23.35 -41.51 -16.50
C HIS A 36 24.23 -41.72 -15.26
N PRO A 37 25.46 -42.24 -15.40
CA PRO A 37 26.36 -42.30 -14.29
C PRO A 37 26.67 -40.89 -13.85
N VAL A 38 26.56 -40.59 -12.54
CA VAL A 38 26.99 -39.32 -11.96
C VAL A 38 28.52 -39.25 -12.16
N ILE A 39 28.94 -38.36 -13.07
CA ILE A 39 30.36 -38.14 -13.32
C ILE A 39 30.82 -37.01 -12.39
N THR A 40 31.63 -37.35 -11.41
CA THR A 40 32.21 -36.39 -10.48
C THR A 40 33.65 -36.09 -10.86
N ALA A 41 33.96 -34.83 -11.14
CA ALA A 41 35.34 -34.38 -11.41
C ALA A 41 36.13 -34.13 -10.13
N ILE A 42 35.53 -33.52 -9.12
CA ILE A 42 36.12 -33.26 -7.81
C ILE A 42 35.11 -33.63 -6.74
N ALA A 43 35.50 -34.46 -5.77
CA ALA A 43 34.75 -34.79 -4.59
C ALA A 43 35.55 -34.46 -3.34
N GLY A 44 35.09 -33.50 -2.53
CA GLY A 44 35.66 -33.21 -1.23
C GLY A 44 34.82 -33.84 -0.13
N ASN A 45 35.29 -34.93 0.47
CA ASN A 45 34.62 -35.64 1.56
C ASN A 45 35.30 -35.40 2.88
N ALA A 46 34.57 -34.89 3.87
CA ALA A 46 35.06 -34.75 5.23
C ALA A 46 34.02 -35.31 6.22
N VAL A 47 34.46 -36.17 7.14
CA VAL A 47 33.58 -36.69 8.21
C VAL A 47 33.33 -35.59 9.26
N LYS A 48 34.31 -34.75 9.50
CA LYS A 48 34.24 -33.56 10.33
C LYS A 48 35.08 -32.45 9.66
N GLY A 49 34.58 -31.25 9.65
CA GLY A 49 35.26 -30.09 9.04
C GLY A 49 34.76 -29.78 7.63
N VAL A 50 35.56 -29.12 6.82
CA VAL A 50 35.22 -28.58 5.50
C VAL A 50 35.72 -29.53 4.41
N GLY A 51 34.82 -29.98 3.56
CA GLY A 51 35.15 -30.82 2.40
C GLY A 51 35.83 -30.07 1.27
N VAL A 52 35.35 -28.87 0.94
CA VAL A 52 35.95 -27.95 -0.05
C VAL A 52 35.89 -26.51 0.48
N SER A 53 37.02 -25.81 0.44
CA SER A 53 37.10 -24.40 0.83
C SER A 53 37.70 -23.58 -0.31
N GLY A 54 37.02 -22.48 -0.66
CA GLY A 54 37.53 -21.50 -1.61
C GLY A 54 37.51 -20.10 -0.98
N THR A 55 38.65 -19.43 -0.95
CA THR A 55 38.81 -18.06 -0.44
C THR A 55 39.38 -17.14 -1.51
N SER A 56 38.88 -15.92 -1.59
CA SER A 56 39.42 -14.87 -2.45
C SER A 56 39.34 -13.52 -1.73
N GLN A 57 40.32 -12.66 -1.91
CA GLN A 57 40.32 -11.31 -1.34
C GLN A 57 39.47 -10.34 -2.16
N THR A 58 39.44 -10.49 -3.48
CA THR A 58 38.81 -9.50 -4.41
C THR A 58 37.85 -10.12 -5.42
N GLY A 59 37.78 -11.44 -5.51
CA GLY A 59 36.92 -12.15 -6.47
C GLY A 59 36.06 -13.22 -5.79
N SER A 60 35.49 -14.12 -6.59
CA SER A 60 34.71 -15.25 -6.09
C SER A 60 35.62 -16.32 -5.49
N GLY A 61 35.38 -16.76 -4.27
CA GLY A 61 36.07 -17.90 -3.65
C GLY A 61 35.67 -19.23 -4.31
N VAL A 62 34.38 -19.39 -4.63
CA VAL A 62 33.82 -20.52 -5.40
C VAL A 62 32.79 -19.95 -6.40
N ALA A 63 32.85 -20.42 -7.64
CA ALA A 63 31.85 -20.08 -8.67
C ALA A 63 31.30 -21.38 -9.28
N GLY A 64 29.97 -21.52 -9.31
CA GLY A 64 29.26 -22.63 -9.93
C GLY A 64 28.41 -22.14 -11.10
N ASN A 65 28.73 -22.56 -12.32
CA ASN A 65 28.00 -22.20 -13.53
C ASN A 65 27.44 -23.46 -14.21
N SER A 66 26.22 -23.40 -14.70
CA SER A 66 25.57 -24.44 -15.50
C SER A 66 24.72 -23.83 -16.60
N ASN A 67 24.81 -24.35 -17.81
CA ASN A 67 24.00 -23.87 -18.95
C ASN A 67 22.54 -24.36 -18.89
N SER A 68 22.28 -25.53 -18.30
CA SER A 68 20.97 -26.19 -18.33
C SER A 68 20.54 -26.84 -17.01
N GLY A 69 21.42 -26.87 -16.02
CA GLY A 69 21.17 -27.48 -14.71
C GLY A 69 21.37 -26.51 -13.56
N VAL A 70 21.50 -27.04 -12.36
CA VAL A 70 21.80 -26.27 -11.15
C VAL A 70 23.28 -25.92 -11.10
N GLY A 71 23.61 -24.65 -10.94
CA GLY A 71 24.97 -24.17 -10.82
C GLY A 71 25.60 -24.51 -9.46
N VAL A 72 24.86 -24.32 -8.37
CA VAL A 72 25.25 -24.67 -7.01
C VAL A 72 24.05 -25.31 -6.30
N PHE A 73 24.25 -26.48 -5.69
CA PHE A 73 23.24 -27.18 -4.91
C PHE A 73 23.75 -27.39 -3.46
N GLY A 74 23.00 -26.86 -2.51
CA GLY A 74 23.26 -27.05 -1.07
C GLY A 74 22.11 -27.83 -0.43
N SER A 75 22.42 -28.90 0.32
CA SER A 75 21.44 -29.71 1.04
C SER A 75 21.97 -30.09 2.42
N SER A 76 21.10 -30.02 3.41
CA SER A 76 21.37 -30.50 4.78
C SER A 76 20.13 -31.18 5.34
N GLN A 77 20.30 -32.21 6.18
CA GLN A 77 19.20 -32.89 6.86
C GLN A 77 18.89 -32.29 8.24
N ALA A 78 19.84 -31.59 8.83
CA ALA A 78 19.75 -31.14 10.25
C ALA A 78 20.12 -29.66 10.49
N SER A 79 20.54 -28.95 9.44
CA SER A 79 20.93 -27.54 9.52
C SER A 79 20.67 -26.83 8.19
N ASP A 80 21.19 -25.63 8.00
CA ASP A 80 21.03 -24.86 6.77
C ASP A 80 21.79 -25.50 5.61
N GLY A 81 21.15 -25.62 4.46
CA GLY A 81 21.76 -26.14 3.24
C GLY A 81 22.71 -25.12 2.59
N VAL A 82 22.41 -23.83 2.72
CA VAL A 82 23.21 -22.69 2.24
C VAL A 82 23.13 -21.56 3.26
N VAL A 83 24.27 -21.02 3.67
CA VAL A 83 24.38 -19.83 4.52
C VAL A 83 25.09 -18.71 3.75
N GLY A 84 24.45 -17.56 3.62
CA GLY A 84 25.07 -16.35 3.08
C GLY A 84 25.25 -15.31 4.17
N LEU A 85 26.48 -14.94 4.47
CA LEU A 85 26.81 -13.92 5.47
C LEU A 85 27.55 -12.75 4.81
N CYS A 86 27.08 -11.53 5.03
CA CYS A 86 27.76 -10.31 4.66
C CYS A 86 27.77 -9.34 5.86
N THR A 87 28.93 -8.79 6.17
CA THR A 87 29.10 -7.81 7.25
C THR A 87 29.13 -6.37 6.75
N SER A 88 29.03 -6.16 5.43
CA SER A 88 28.94 -4.83 4.81
C SER A 88 27.52 -4.28 4.91
N ASN A 89 27.40 -2.99 5.20
CA ASN A 89 26.12 -2.27 5.15
C ASN A 89 25.64 -1.91 3.73
N ALA A 90 26.45 -2.17 2.71
CA ALA A 90 26.18 -1.83 1.30
C ALA A 90 25.86 -3.06 0.43
N HIS A 91 25.98 -4.28 0.96
CA HIS A 91 25.86 -5.51 0.16
C HIS A 91 24.98 -6.56 0.86
N ALA A 92 24.39 -7.45 0.07
CA ALA A 92 23.56 -8.54 0.53
C ALA A 92 24.39 -9.78 0.88
N GLY A 93 23.97 -10.54 1.90
CA GLY A 93 24.52 -11.88 2.21
C GLY A 93 24.16 -12.89 1.12
N VAL A 94 22.95 -12.78 0.54
CA VAL A 94 22.50 -13.51 -0.65
C VAL A 94 21.89 -12.52 -1.62
N SER A 95 22.36 -12.51 -2.88
CA SER A 95 21.80 -11.74 -3.98
C SER A 95 21.34 -12.72 -5.06
N ALA A 96 20.08 -12.65 -5.46
CA ALA A 96 19.50 -13.49 -6.48
C ALA A 96 18.77 -12.66 -7.53
N THR A 97 19.16 -12.81 -8.81
CA THR A 97 18.61 -12.06 -9.92
C THR A 97 18.12 -13.02 -11.01
N ASN A 98 16.99 -12.73 -11.62
CA ASN A 98 16.51 -13.37 -12.83
C ASN A 98 16.08 -12.30 -13.84
N ASP A 99 16.91 -12.05 -14.84
CA ASP A 99 16.71 -11.00 -15.85
C ASP A 99 15.78 -11.43 -16.99
N SER A 100 15.33 -12.70 -16.99
CA SER A 100 14.51 -13.28 -18.05
C SER A 100 13.05 -13.54 -17.66
N GLY A 101 12.57 -12.91 -16.59
CA GLY A 101 11.16 -12.90 -16.18
C GLY A 101 10.72 -14.07 -15.29
N GLY A 102 11.65 -14.85 -14.74
CA GLY A 102 11.36 -15.87 -13.72
C GLY A 102 11.55 -15.35 -12.29
N PHE A 103 11.47 -16.24 -11.30
CA PHE A 103 11.70 -15.91 -9.91
C PHE A 103 13.20 -15.73 -9.62
N GLY A 104 13.59 -14.64 -8.97
CA GLY A 104 14.92 -14.48 -8.40
C GLY A 104 15.13 -15.42 -7.20
N VAL A 105 14.11 -15.53 -6.32
CA VAL A 105 14.07 -16.47 -5.20
C VAL A 105 12.75 -17.20 -5.20
N TRP A 106 12.79 -18.53 -5.09
CA TRP A 106 11.62 -19.37 -4.85
C TRP A 106 11.82 -20.11 -3.54
N ALA A 107 11.03 -19.79 -2.52
CA ALA A 107 11.08 -20.42 -1.21
C ALA A 107 9.78 -21.20 -0.94
N ARG A 108 9.90 -22.48 -0.54
CA ARG A 108 8.79 -23.33 -0.08
C ARG A 108 9.13 -23.90 1.28
N GLY A 109 8.16 -23.89 2.19
CA GLY A 109 8.36 -24.44 3.53
C GLY A 109 7.21 -24.07 4.45
N THR A 110 7.37 -24.41 5.73
CA THR A 110 6.42 -24.08 6.80
C THR A 110 7.20 -23.49 7.99
N PRO A 111 7.47 -22.18 8.01
CA PRO A 111 7.17 -21.15 7.00
C PRO A 111 8.06 -21.23 5.74
N GLY A 112 7.60 -20.64 4.62
CA GLY A 112 8.37 -20.54 3.39
C GLY A 112 9.52 -19.53 3.45
N GLY A 113 9.40 -18.48 4.27
CA GLY A 113 10.44 -17.49 4.54
C GLY A 113 10.25 -16.85 5.91
N HIS A 114 11.32 -16.46 6.53
CA HIS A 114 11.36 -15.65 7.75
C HIS A 114 12.28 -14.46 7.48
N PHE A 115 11.77 -13.24 7.68
CA PHE A 115 12.52 -12.00 7.48
C PHE A 115 12.48 -11.20 8.79
N GLU A 116 13.63 -10.92 9.34
CA GLU A 116 13.78 -10.19 10.61
C GLU A 116 14.77 -9.04 10.44
N SER A 117 14.42 -7.87 10.96
CA SER A 117 15.30 -6.71 11.01
C SER A 117 15.16 -6.03 12.38
N GLY A 118 16.28 -5.71 13.01
CA GLY A 118 16.31 -5.05 14.31
C GLY A 118 16.20 -3.51 14.24
N SER A 119 16.44 -2.89 13.06
CA SER A 119 16.57 -1.43 12.95
C SER A 119 16.10 -0.84 11.61
N SER A 120 15.55 -1.65 10.71
CA SER A 120 15.12 -1.23 9.37
C SER A 120 13.94 -2.09 8.91
N ASP A 121 13.54 -1.96 7.65
CA ASP A 121 12.47 -2.77 7.06
C ASP A 121 12.89 -4.23 6.92
N GLY A 122 12.04 -5.16 7.35
CA GLY A 122 12.27 -6.59 7.18
C GLY A 122 12.07 -7.04 5.73
N VAL A 123 11.15 -6.41 5.01
CA VAL A 123 10.87 -6.64 3.58
C VAL A 123 10.63 -5.31 2.87
N VAL A 124 11.34 -5.08 1.78
CA VAL A 124 11.08 -3.97 0.85
C VAL A 124 10.69 -4.56 -0.51
N GLY A 125 9.46 -4.30 -0.94
CA GLY A 125 8.94 -4.71 -2.24
C GLY A 125 8.81 -3.51 -3.16
N LEU A 126 9.63 -3.42 -4.22
CA LEU A 126 9.59 -2.36 -5.22
C LEU A 126 9.16 -2.92 -6.57
N CYS A 127 8.22 -2.26 -7.23
CA CYS A 127 7.78 -2.57 -8.58
C CYS A 127 7.66 -1.28 -9.39
N ALA A 128 8.37 -1.18 -10.51
CA ALA A 128 8.30 -0.04 -11.43
C ALA A 128 7.17 -0.16 -12.47
N SER A 129 6.46 -1.29 -12.50
CA SER A 129 5.35 -1.52 -13.42
C SER A 129 4.04 -1.00 -12.85
N ASN A 130 3.24 -0.32 -13.68
CA ASN A 130 1.87 0.10 -13.32
C ASN A 130 0.84 -1.04 -13.36
N ALA A 131 1.23 -2.24 -13.83
CA ALA A 131 0.36 -3.41 -13.97
C ALA A 131 0.60 -4.48 -12.89
N HIS A 132 1.59 -4.29 -12.00
CA HIS A 132 1.98 -5.30 -11.00
C HIS A 132 2.20 -4.67 -9.62
N ALA A 133 2.03 -5.48 -8.58
CA ALA A 133 2.24 -5.09 -7.20
C ALA A 133 3.72 -5.21 -6.78
N GLY A 134 4.20 -4.31 -5.93
CA GLY A 134 5.49 -4.46 -5.25
C GLY A 134 5.50 -5.64 -4.28
N VAL A 135 4.37 -5.84 -3.58
CA VAL A 135 4.12 -7.03 -2.74
C VAL A 135 2.75 -7.58 -3.09
N SER A 136 2.66 -8.87 -3.39
CA SER A 136 1.41 -9.59 -3.59
C SER A 136 1.31 -10.74 -2.59
N ALA A 137 0.23 -10.77 -1.81
CA ALA A 137 0.00 -11.80 -0.80
C ALA A 137 -1.37 -12.45 -1.00
N THR A 138 -1.39 -13.76 -1.23
CA THR A 138 -2.61 -14.54 -1.48
C THR A 138 -2.70 -15.71 -0.51
N ASN A 139 -3.90 -16.00 -0.04
CA ASN A 139 -4.23 -17.22 0.70
C ASN A 139 -5.49 -17.87 0.10
N ASP A 140 -5.29 -18.89 -0.70
CA ASP A 140 -6.36 -19.60 -1.43
C ASP A 140 -7.15 -20.58 -0.55
N SER A 141 -6.73 -20.78 0.72
CA SER A 141 -7.34 -21.75 1.64
C SER A 141 -8.19 -21.09 2.73
N GLY A 142 -8.57 -19.83 2.56
CA GLY A 142 -9.51 -19.12 3.44
C GLY A 142 -8.90 -18.47 4.69
N GLY A 143 -7.57 -18.37 4.78
CA GLY A 143 -6.88 -17.61 5.82
C GLY A 143 -6.59 -16.17 5.40
N PHE A 144 -5.82 -15.45 6.21
CA PHE A 144 -5.38 -14.08 5.90
C PHE A 144 -4.33 -14.08 4.79
N GLY A 145 -4.48 -13.25 3.78
CA GLY A 145 -3.43 -12.93 2.83
C GLY A 145 -2.31 -12.11 3.48
N VAL A 146 -2.68 -11.11 4.30
CA VAL A 146 -1.76 -10.31 5.12
C VAL A 146 -2.26 -10.30 6.56
N TRP A 147 -1.39 -10.57 7.51
CA TRP A 147 -1.60 -10.35 8.92
C TRP A 147 -0.57 -9.35 9.44
N ALA A 148 -1.02 -8.16 9.82
CA ALA A 148 -0.16 -7.12 10.36
C ALA A 148 -0.50 -6.83 11.82
N ARG A 149 0.53 -6.71 12.68
CA ARG A 149 0.41 -6.31 14.10
C ARG A 149 1.40 -5.20 14.38
N GLY A 150 0.98 -4.19 15.10
CA GLY A 150 1.83 -3.08 15.49
C GLY A 150 1.03 -1.88 15.95
N THR A 151 1.72 -0.79 16.27
CA THR A 151 1.10 0.49 16.63
C THR A 151 1.87 1.61 15.93
N PRO A 152 1.45 2.03 14.73
CA PRO A 152 0.35 1.48 13.91
C PRO A 152 0.69 0.13 13.26
N ALA A 153 -0.34 -0.67 12.94
CA ALA A 153 -0.17 -1.95 12.23
C ALA A 153 0.04 -1.78 10.73
N GLY A 154 -0.39 -0.66 10.15
CA GLY A 154 -0.20 -0.31 8.73
C GLY A 154 -0.22 1.20 8.55
N HIS A 155 0.53 1.68 7.57
CA HIS A 155 0.50 3.04 7.06
C HIS A 155 0.38 2.99 5.54
N PHE A 156 -0.58 3.73 4.97
CA PHE A 156 -0.85 3.79 3.54
C PHE A 156 -0.83 5.24 3.08
N GLU A 157 0.05 5.56 2.13
CA GLU A 157 0.09 6.86 1.47
C GLU A 157 -0.51 6.69 0.06
N GLY A 158 -1.73 7.17 -0.14
CA GLY A 158 -2.49 7.04 -1.39
C GLY A 158 -3.80 6.29 -1.21
N ASP A 159 -4.42 5.94 -2.32
CA ASP A 159 -5.73 5.29 -2.34
C ASP A 159 -5.64 3.82 -1.92
N VAL A 160 -6.61 3.39 -1.11
CA VAL A 160 -6.80 1.99 -0.73
C VAL A 160 -8.11 1.48 -1.34
N THR A 161 -8.01 0.46 -2.21
CA THR A 161 -9.18 -0.20 -2.80
C THR A 161 -9.47 -1.51 -2.09
N ILE A 162 -10.70 -1.68 -1.60
CA ILE A 162 -11.17 -2.90 -0.94
C ILE A 162 -12.36 -3.44 -1.73
N ASN A 163 -12.19 -4.58 -2.41
CA ASN A 163 -13.26 -5.23 -3.19
C ASN A 163 -14.19 -6.12 -2.33
N GLY A 164 -14.03 -6.11 -1.03
CA GLY A 164 -14.83 -6.86 -0.07
C GLY A 164 -15.33 -5.97 1.06
N ASN A 165 -15.66 -6.56 2.19
CA ASN A 165 -16.10 -5.83 3.36
C ASN A 165 -14.91 -5.28 4.16
N LEU A 166 -14.99 -4.02 4.59
CA LEU A 166 -14.14 -3.48 5.64
C LEU A 166 -14.84 -3.71 6.99
N THR A 167 -14.30 -4.60 7.82
CA THR A 167 -14.82 -4.87 9.15
C THR A 167 -13.88 -4.32 10.20
N MET A 168 -14.39 -3.45 11.07
CA MET A 168 -13.68 -2.95 12.25
C MET A 168 -14.19 -3.68 13.48
N LEU A 169 -13.33 -4.50 14.08
CA LEU A 169 -13.65 -5.27 15.29
C LEU A 169 -13.16 -4.50 16.52
N SER A 170 -14.02 -4.38 17.53
CA SER A 170 -13.72 -3.85 18.87
C SER A 170 -13.10 -2.43 18.94
N GLY A 171 -13.93 -1.41 18.73
CA GLY A 171 -13.67 -0.06 19.26
C GLY A 171 -12.59 0.75 18.57
N GLY A 172 -12.26 0.47 17.33
CA GLY A 172 -11.42 1.35 16.53
C GLY A 172 -12.15 2.65 16.16
N ASP A 173 -11.53 3.81 16.36
CA ASP A 173 -12.07 5.09 15.93
C ASP A 173 -11.83 5.28 14.43
N VAL A 174 -12.89 5.57 13.69
CA VAL A 174 -12.79 6.18 12.36
C VAL A 174 -12.88 7.68 12.56
N ILE A 175 -11.74 8.37 12.54
CA ILE A 175 -11.70 9.82 12.73
C ILE A 175 -12.09 10.49 11.41
N LEU A 176 -13.34 11.00 11.35
CA LEU A 176 -13.95 11.58 10.18
C LEU A 176 -14.44 13.00 10.47
N SER A 177 -14.44 13.89 9.46
CA SER A 177 -14.99 15.26 9.60
C SER A 177 -16.49 15.28 9.30
N ASP A 178 -16.91 14.71 8.19
CA ASP A 178 -18.28 14.63 7.73
C ASP A 178 -18.57 13.33 6.98
N PHE A 179 -19.86 13.05 6.81
CA PHE A 179 -20.39 12.00 5.97
C PHE A 179 -21.04 12.66 4.76
N ALA A 180 -20.49 12.44 3.59
CA ALA A 180 -20.94 13.06 2.34
C ALA A 180 -21.41 12.00 1.35
N GLU A 181 -22.20 12.42 0.37
CA GLU A 181 -22.57 11.63 -0.80
C GLU A 181 -22.25 12.40 -2.07
N GLY A 182 -21.80 11.69 -3.10
CA GLY A 182 -21.55 12.27 -4.42
C GLY A 182 -22.84 12.49 -5.17
N PHE A 183 -23.16 13.75 -5.48
CA PHE A 183 -24.32 14.11 -6.29
C PHE A 183 -23.92 14.78 -7.59
N ASP A 184 -24.71 14.53 -8.64
CA ASP A 184 -24.65 15.30 -9.88
C ASP A 184 -25.03 16.75 -9.61
N ILE A 185 -24.22 17.69 -10.09
CA ILE A 185 -24.53 19.11 -10.01
C ILE A 185 -24.70 19.72 -11.39
N ALA A 186 -25.68 20.65 -11.50
CA ALA A 186 -26.01 21.29 -12.76
C ALA A 186 -24.88 22.21 -13.27
N ASP A 187 -24.14 22.86 -12.36
CA ASP A 187 -23.05 23.78 -12.66
C ASP A 187 -21.68 23.22 -12.27
N ALA A 188 -20.75 23.15 -13.22
CA ALA A 188 -19.42 22.55 -13.03
C ALA A 188 -18.52 23.30 -12.02
N GLU A 189 -18.77 24.57 -11.73
CA GLU A 189 -17.91 25.46 -10.92
C GLU A 189 -18.48 25.81 -9.54
N VAL A 190 -19.02 24.80 -8.83
CA VAL A 190 -19.50 25.04 -7.45
C VAL A 190 -18.36 24.84 -6.47
N GLU A 191 -18.06 25.87 -5.69
CA GLU A 191 -17.01 25.86 -4.68
C GLU A 191 -17.44 25.12 -3.39
N PRO A 192 -16.50 24.48 -2.67
CA PRO A 192 -16.75 23.97 -1.34
C PRO A 192 -17.34 25.01 -0.37
N GLY A 193 -18.24 24.57 0.51
CA GLY A 193 -18.97 25.44 1.44
C GLY A 193 -20.29 25.98 0.89
N THR A 194 -20.60 25.74 -0.37
CA THR A 194 -21.86 26.20 -1.01
C THR A 194 -23.04 25.33 -0.56
N VAL A 195 -24.13 25.98 -0.18
CA VAL A 195 -25.41 25.32 0.16
C VAL A 195 -26.13 24.91 -1.12
N MET A 196 -26.52 23.65 -1.19
CA MET A 196 -27.14 23.04 -2.36
C MET A 196 -28.62 22.71 -2.13
N ALA A 197 -29.42 22.84 -3.18
CA ALA A 197 -30.85 22.47 -3.21
C ALA A 197 -31.13 21.57 -4.42
N ILE A 198 -32.09 20.65 -4.28
CA ILE A 198 -32.56 19.75 -5.34
C ILE A 198 -33.33 20.57 -6.36
N ASP A 199 -33.04 20.41 -7.65
CA ASP A 199 -33.77 21.03 -8.72
C ASP A 199 -34.96 20.16 -9.22
N GLN A 200 -35.57 20.54 -10.33
CA GLN A 200 -36.73 19.82 -10.89
C GLN A 200 -36.36 18.49 -11.55
N GLU A 201 -35.09 18.31 -11.92
CA GLU A 201 -34.57 17.11 -12.57
C GLU A 201 -33.91 16.13 -11.58
N GLY A 202 -33.84 16.50 -10.29
CA GLY A 202 -33.21 15.70 -9.24
C GLY A 202 -31.70 15.93 -9.12
N THR A 203 -31.12 16.80 -9.95
CA THR A 203 -29.75 17.25 -9.80
C THR A 203 -29.65 18.34 -8.73
N LEU A 204 -28.45 18.68 -8.28
CA LEU A 204 -28.27 19.73 -7.29
C LEU A 204 -27.80 21.04 -7.94
N ARG A 205 -28.30 22.14 -7.42
CA ARG A 205 -27.87 23.50 -7.75
C ARG A 205 -27.64 24.32 -6.48
N PRO A 206 -26.82 25.37 -6.52
CA PRO A 206 -26.71 26.31 -5.40
C PRO A 206 -28.07 26.88 -5.00
N SER A 207 -28.36 26.90 -3.70
CA SER A 207 -29.58 27.48 -3.16
C SER A 207 -29.65 28.98 -3.45
N ASN A 208 -30.85 29.51 -3.69
CA ASN A 208 -31.06 30.94 -3.93
C ASN A 208 -32.42 31.43 -3.39
N HIS A 209 -33.10 30.62 -2.59
CA HIS A 209 -34.37 30.97 -1.95
C HIS A 209 -34.27 30.76 -0.46
N PRO A 210 -34.77 31.68 0.38
CA PRO A 210 -34.81 31.49 1.82
C PRO A 210 -35.83 30.40 2.17
N TYR A 211 -35.48 29.58 3.17
CA TYR A 211 -36.30 28.50 3.67
C TYR A 211 -36.69 27.46 2.60
N ASP A 212 -35.77 27.15 1.69
CA ASP A 212 -36.05 26.18 0.64
C ASP A 212 -36.02 24.76 1.20
N LYS A 213 -37.18 24.10 1.24
CA LYS A 213 -37.32 22.70 1.73
C LYS A 213 -36.60 21.67 0.88
N ARG A 214 -36.14 22.06 -0.33
CA ARG A 214 -35.33 21.18 -1.19
C ARG A 214 -33.86 21.19 -0.84
N VAL A 215 -33.47 21.83 0.26
CA VAL A 215 -32.08 21.85 0.69
C VAL A 215 -31.55 20.42 0.84
N ALA A 216 -30.41 20.14 0.18
CA ALA A 216 -29.80 18.81 0.15
C ALA A 216 -28.57 18.71 1.06
N GLY A 217 -27.89 19.83 1.33
CA GLY A 217 -26.69 19.85 2.15
C GLY A 217 -25.72 20.92 1.74
N VAL A 218 -24.46 20.75 2.08
CA VAL A 218 -23.38 21.69 1.82
C VAL A 218 -22.24 20.99 1.10
N VAL A 219 -21.67 21.60 0.06
CA VAL A 219 -20.50 21.05 -0.64
C VAL A 219 -19.35 20.92 0.35
N SER A 220 -18.90 19.70 0.59
CA SER A 220 -17.80 19.40 1.53
C SER A 220 -16.44 19.84 0.99
N GLY A 221 -15.45 19.98 1.88
CA GLY A 221 -14.07 20.26 1.52
C GLY A 221 -13.61 21.69 1.68
N ALA A 222 -14.44 22.59 2.20
CA ALA A 222 -14.04 23.97 2.51
C ALA A 222 -13.21 24.06 3.79
N GLY A 223 -12.35 25.07 3.85
CA GLY A 223 -11.51 25.34 5.04
C GLY A 223 -10.57 24.20 5.37
N ASN A 224 -10.50 23.83 6.64
CA ASN A 224 -9.62 22.77 7.14
C ASN A 224 -10.30 21.39 7.20
N TYR A 225 -11.60 21.29 6.92
CA TYR A 225 -12.33 20.04 6.91
C TYR A 225 -12.28 19.44 5.50
N ARG A 226 -12.00 18.15 5.44
CA ARG A 226 -12.04 17.36 4.20
C ARG A 226 -13.17 16.34 4.31
N PRO A 227 -13.83 16.01 3.20
CA PRO A 227 -14.79 14.91 3.23
C PRO A 227 -14.09 13.64 3.68
N ALA A 228 -14.71 12.91 4.57
CA ALA A 228 -14.08 11.77 5.19
C ALA A 228 -14.63 10.43 4.67
N ILE A 229 -15.94 10.28 4.62
CA ILE A 229 -16.59 9.22 3.85
C ILE A 229 -17.44 9.88 2.78
N VAL A 230 -17.21 9.49 1.53
CA VAL A 230 -18.05 9.91 0.41
C VAL A 230 -18.70 8.66 -0.17
N LEU A 231 -20.01 8.58 -0.09
CA LEU A 231 -20.81 7.53 -0.73
C LEU A 231 -21.01 7.84 -2.20
N GLY A 232 -21.26 6.79 -2.99
CA GLY A 232 -21.55 6.93 -4.41
C GLY A 232 -20.30 7.06 -5.29
N GLU A 233 -20.52 7.09 -6.61
CA GLU A 233 -19.43 7.21 -7.59
C GLU A 233 -18.96 8.66 -7.72
N GLN A 234 -17.64 8.86 -7.77
CA GLN A 234 -16.99 10.16 -7.98
C GLN A 234 -16.63 10.32 -9.46
N ARG A 235 -17.61 10.22 -10.37
CA ARG A 235 -17.39 10.36 -11.82
C ARG A 235 -18.13 11.57 -12.37
N GLY A 236 -17.57 12.18 -13.41
CA GLY A 236 -18.21 13.29 -14.09
C GLY A 236 -18.28 14.57 -13.25
N ASN A 237 -19.47 15.18 -13.20
CA ASN A 237 -19.73 16.45 -12.53
C ASN A 237 -20.20 16.28 -11.07
N HIS A 238 -19.84 15.19 -10.41
CA HIS A 238 -20.19 14.93 -9.01
C HIS A 238 -19.42 15.82 -8.04
N ARG A 239 -20.11 16.24 -6.97
CA ARG A 239 -19.49 16.90 -5.82
C ARG A 239 -19.94 16.20 -4.53
N PRO A 240 -19.04 16.08 -3.53
CA PRO A 240 -19.38 15.52 -2.23
C PRO A 240 -20.26 16.52 -1.46
N ILE A 241 -21.48 16.15 -1.15
CA ILE A 241 -22.42 16.92 -0.37
C ILE A 241 -22.47 16.36 1.03
N ALA A 242 -22.08 17.16 2.03
CA ALA A 242 -22.15 16.78 3.43
C ALA A 242 -23.61 16.66 3.89
N LEU A 243 -23.99 15.49 4.36
CA LEU A 243 -25.33 15.15 4.85
C LEU A 243 -25.40 15.17 6.38
N VAL A 244 -24.26 14.89 7.05
CA VAL A 244 -24.13 14.91 8.51
C VAL A 244 -22.67 15.15 8.90
N GLY A 245 -22.43 15.82 10.02
CA GLY A 245 -21.09 16.08 10.54
C GLY A 245 -20.66 17.54 10.44
N LYS A 246 -19.35 17.77 10.63
CA LYS A 246 -18.79 19.15 10.64
C LYS A 246 -18.30 19.53 9.26
N VAL A 247 -18.80 20.65 8.74
CA VAL A 247 -18.42 21.22 7.45
C VAL A 247 -18.30 22.74 7.55
N TYR A 248 -17.48 23.36 6.71
CA TYR A 248 -17.54 24.81 6.53
C TYR A 248 -18.67 25.14 5.54
N CYS A 249 -19.47 26.17 5.90
CA CYS A 249 -20.61 26.63 5.11
C CYS A 249 -20.50 28.13 4.85
N LYS A 250 -20.79 28.54 3.63
CA LYS A 250 -21.00 29.95 3.27
C LYS A 250 -22.27 30.45 3.94
N VAL A 251 -22.19 31.53 4.69
CA VAL A 251 -23.33 32.08 5.43
C VAL A 251 -23.48 33.58 5.18
N ASP A 252 -24.70 34.06 5.32
CA ASP A 252 -25.09 35.47 5.18
C ASP A 252 -25.74 35.96 6.47
N ALA A 253 -25.06 36.86 7.18
CA ALA A 253 -25.50 37.49 8.42
C ALA A 253 -25.98 38.96 8.22
N ARG A 254 -26.22 39.42 6.96
CA ARG A 254 -26.63 40.81 6.70
C ARG A 254 -28.01 41.13 7.27
N ASN A 255 -28.90 40.17 7.39
CA ASN A 255 -30.24 40.36 7.92
C ASN A 255 -30.33 40.02 9.43
N ALA A 256 -29.50 39.13 9.93
CA ALA A 256 -29.42 38.75 11.33
C ALA A 256 -28.06 38.18 11.67
N ALA A 257 -27.50 38.61 12.76
CA ALA A 257 -26.26 38.03 13.30
C ALA A 257 -26.46 36.56 13.64
N ILE A 258 -25.47 35.74 13.29
CA ILE A 258 -25.43 34.31 13.58
C ILE A 258 -24.60 34.11 14.85
N GLU A 259 -25.17 33.40 15.81
CA GLU A 259 -24.52 33.04 17.08
C GLU A 259 -24.26 31.53 17.11
N ILE A 260 -23.38 31.09 18.00
CA ILE A 260 -23.10 29.67 18.22
C ILE A 260 -24.40 28.97 18.65
N GLY A 261 -24.73 27.85 17.99
CA GLY A 261 -25.91 27.06 18.26
C GLY A 261 -27.16 27.49 17.47
N ASP A 262 -27.13 28.64 16.77
CA ASP A 262 -28.24 29.04 15.91
C ASP A 262 -28.52 28.00 14.81
N LEU A 263 -29.79 27.74 14.57
CA LEU A 263 -30.24 26.97 13.41
C LEU A 263 -30.03 27.78 12.12
N LEU A 264 -29.56 27.10 11.10
CA LEU A 264 -29.29 27.67 9.79
C LEU A 264 -30.24 27.07 8.74
N THR A 265 -30.69 27.90 7.83
CA THR A 265 -31.53 27.56 6.67
C THR A 265 -30.93 28.19 5.41
N THR A 266 -31.49 27.89 4.25
CA THR A 266 -31.08 28.51 2.98
C THR A 266 -31.38 30.01 2.98
N SER A 267 -30.52 30.78 2.31
CA SER A 267 -30.64 32.26 2.15
C SER A 267 -31.11 32.62 0.72
N ALA A 268 -31.59 33.83 0.54
CA ALA A 268 -31.75 34.45 -0.78
C ALA A 268 -30.41 34.72 -1.47
N THR A 269 -29.32 34.73 -0.72
CA THR A 269 -27.96 34.86 -1.27
C THR A 269 -27.52 33.52 -1.86
N PHE A 270 -27.13 33.56 -3.12
CA PHE A 270 -26.74 32.37 -3.88
C PHE A 270 -25.72 31.49 -3.15
N GLY A 271 -26.09 30.26 -2.89
CA GLY A 271 -25.24 29.26 -2.24
C GLY A 271 -24.92 29.51 -0.77
N HIS A 272 -25.64 30.38 -0.07
CA HIS A 272 -25.41 30.73 1.32
C HIS A 272 -26.52 30.22 2.24
N ALA A 273 -26.17 29.95 3.48
CA ALA A 273 -27.12 29.79 4.58
C ALA A 273 -27.34 31.11 5.31
N MET A 274 -28.43 31.21 6.06
CA MET A 274 -28.74 32.30 6.99
C MET A 274 -29.31 31.75 8.30
N LYS A 275 -29.38 32.59 9.35
CA LYS A 275 -30.07 32.26 10.60
C LYS A 275 -31.55 31.96 10.34
N ALA A 276 -32.03 30.85 10.84
CA ALA A 276 -33.44 30.47 10.79
C ALA A 276 -34.21 31.23 11.89
N GLN A 277 -34.85 32.33 11.55
CA GLN A 277 -35.60 33.18 12.49
C GLN A 277 -37.08 32.78 12.62
N ASP A 278 -37.66 32.20 11.57
CA ASP A 278 -39.05 31.73 11.57
C ASP A 278 -39.12 30.21 11.71
N PRO A 279 -39.56 29.69 12.88
CA PRO A 279 -39.63 28.27 13.11
C PRO A 279 -40.60 27.52 12.18
N VAL A 280 -41.66 28.18 11.74
CA VAL A 280 -42.67 27.57 10.86
C VAL A 280 -42.09 27.38 9.46
N SER A 281 -41.48 28.40 8.89
CA SER A 281 -40.80 28.30 7.60
C SER A 281 -39.59 27.41 7.62
N ALA A 282 -38.90 27.30 8.77
CA ALA A 282 -37.69 26.49 8.94
C ALA A 282 -37.99 24.97 8.95
N PHE A 283 -39.20 24.56 9.24
CA PHE A 283 -39.58 23.15 9.27
C PHE A 283 -39.38 22.50 7.91
N GLY A 284 -38.46 21.52 7.82
CA GLY A 284 -38.06 20.85 6.60
C GLY A 284 -37.01 21.62 5.76
N ALA A 285 -36.47 22.74 6.27
CA ALA A 285 -35.50 23.57 5.55
C ALA A 285 -34.23 23.87 6.38
N VAL A 286 -34.05 23.20 7.53
CA VAL A 286 -32.89 23.37 8.39
C VAL A 286 -31.71 22.58 7.80
N ILE A 287 -30.56 23.24 7.70
CA ILE A 287 -29.28 22.66 7.29
C ILE A 287 -28.51 22.07 8.49
N GLY A 288 -28.57 22.78 9.64
CA GLY A 288 -27.81 22.40 10.82
C GLY A 288 -27.62 23.59 11.79
N LYS A 289 -26.56 23.50 12.60
CA LYS A 289 -26.24 24.50 13.65
C LYS A 289 -24.92 25.16 13.42
N ALA A 290 -24.85 26.48 13.65
CA ALA A 290 -23.61 27.23 13.63
C ALA A 290 -22.68 26.82 14.79
N LEU A 291 -21.41 26.55 14.50
CA LEU A 291 -20.36 26.23 15.45
C LEU A 291 -19.48 27.45 15.77
N LYS A 292 -19.53 28.50 14.92
CA LYS A 292 -18.87 29.79 15.14
C LYS A 292 -19.82 30.92 14.79
N PRO A 293 -19.68 32.09 15.42
CA PRO A 293 -20.53 33.24 15.15
C PRO A 293 -20.07 33.99 13.88
N LEU A 294 -21.02 34.68 13.23
CA LEU A 294 -20.77 35.74 12.27
C LEU A 294 -21.70 36.94 12.61
N LYS A 295 -21.14 38.08 12.95
CA LYS A 295 -21.91 39.24 13.41
C LYS A 295 -22.63 39.96 12.29
N GLU A 296 -21.97 40.11 11.14
CA GLU A 296 -22.47 40.86 9.99
C GLU A 296 -21.82 40.39 8.67
N GLY A 297 -22.44 40.69 7.54
CA GLY A 297 -21.91 40.39 6.21
C GLY A 297 -22.01 38.96 5.82
N GLN A 298 -21.15 38.55 4.89
CA GLN A 298 -21.02 37.18 4.38
C GLN A 298 -19.71 36.58 4.85
N GLY A 299 -19.68 35.27 5.10
CA GLY A 299 -18.49 34.59 5.56
C GLY A 299 -18.58 33.08 5.42
N LEU A 300 -17.48 32.42 5.76
CA LEU A 300 -17.34 30.97 5.79
C LEU A 300 -17.14 30.53 7.25
N ILE A 301 -18.11 29.84 7.83
CA ILE A 301 -18.06 29.36 9.20
C ILE A 301 -18.24 27.84 9.28
N PRO A 302 -17.66 27.18 10.29
CA PRO A 302 -17.95 25.78 10.56
C PRO A 302 -19.37 25.63 11.10
N ILE A 303 -20.07 24.62 10.62
CA ILE A 303 -21.42 24.22 11.07
C ILE A 303 -21.45 22.72 11.36
N LEU A 304 -22.43 22.32 12.15
CA LEU A 304 -22.81 20.93 12.33
C LEU A 304 -24.01 20.67 11.42
N VAL A 305 -23.82 19.95 10.33
CA VAL A 305 -24.90 19.55 9.43
C VAL A 305 -25.78 18.52 10.12
N ALA A 306 -27.06 18.76 10.12
CA ALA A 306 -28.13 17.86 10.58
C ALA A 306 -29.42 18.32 9.90
N LEU A 307 -29.69 17.81 8.71
CA LEU A 307 -30.88 18.15 7.92
C LEU A 307 -32.17 17.79 8.67
N GLN A 308 -33.11 18.72 8.72
CA GLN A 308 -34.41 18.54 9.41
C GLN A 308 -35.53 19.24 8.63
#